data_91a7f44a9fdb488f313d0acb0b9d221f
#
_entry.id   91a7f44a9fdb488f313d0acb0b9d221f
#
_cell.length_a   1.000
_cell.length_b   1.000
_cell.length_c   1.000
_cell.angle_alpha   90.00
_cell.angle_beta   90.00
_cell.angle_gamma   90.00
#
_symmetry.space_group_name_H-M   'P 1'
#
loop_
_entity.id
_entity.type
_entity.pdbx_description
1 polymer ?
#
loop_
_entity_poly.entity_id
_entity_poly.type
_entity_poly.pdbx_seq_one_letter_code
_entity_poly.pdbx_strand_id
1 'polypeptide(L)'
;MKYIKVILFILVLSWAMSVVAQDKGKTVEYWGWVEDFVTHTAINDAKVSLMDADGNLVKVETSNSKLNQNDGGFVFRVTNNRKYTIKVEHDSYVSQSISFDVKVSKRVNTRYLPSIFLRKKKKLDDELQLNEVTVTATKVKFYHKGDTLVYNADAFQLSKGSMLDALIKQLPGAELKSDGSIYVNGRFVESLLLNGKDFFKGNNTVLLQNLPTYAVNSIKVYEKKTDLNQFAKRKVEEDEYVMDVNLKKQYNIGWLGNVDAGMANDDLYLGRLFALRTTDHSQLAIFSNFNNMNDGGAPMQGSDWTPEKLPMSRLTTKKVGVNLNVDDRFNRFRLRSNADLTHYDNHEETNAYRTNFLSSGDTYERSMNEAKYCNFYLNMNNMLTL
;
A
#
# COMPACT_ATOMS: atom_id res chain seq x y z
N MET A 1 78.25 9.63 7.50
CA MET A 1 77.01 10.25 6.97
C MET A 1 76.57 9.78 5.57
N LYS A 2 77.42 9.24 4.72
CA LYS A 2 77.04 8.73 3.39
C LYS A 2 76.17 7.44 3.45
N TYR A 3 76.47 6.55 4.39
CA TYR A 3 75.81 5.25 4.49
C TYR A 3 74.39 5.35 5.13
N ILE A 4 74.16 6.34 5.98
CA ILE A 4 72.84 6.57 6.60
C ILE A 4 71.77 6.97 5.55
N LYS A 5 72.16 7.79 4.55
CA LYS A 5 71.30 8.18 3.45
C LYS A 5 70.89 6.99 2.52
N VAL A 6 71.84 6.07 2.31
CA VAL A 6 71.59 4.87 1.50
C VAL A 6 70.70 3.89 2.23
N ILE A 7 70.86 3.71 3.53
CA ILE A 7 70.04 2.88 4.38
C ILE A 7 68.57 3.43 4.45
N LEU A 8 68.46 4.76 4.59
CA LEU A 8 67.16 5.43 4.59
C LEU A 8 66.43 5.30 3.22
N PHE A 9 67.18 5.37 2.12
CA PHE A 9 66.64 5.21 0.78
C PHE A 9 66.21 3.78 0.49
N ILE A 10 66.89 2.77 1.00
CA ILE A 10 66.50 1.35 0.90
C ILE A 10 65.30 1.07 1.78
N LEU A 11 65.18 1.67 2.97
CA LEU A 11 64.04 1.58 3.85
C LEU A 11 62.78 2.23 3.22
N VAL A 12 62.90 3.34 2.52
CA VAL A 12 61.79 4.00 1.82
C VAL A 12 61.41 3.21 0.57
N LEU A 13 62.34 2.59 -0.15
CA LEU A 13 62.05 1.70 -1.27
C LEU A 13 61.37 0.40 -0.80
N SER A 14 61.73 -0.13 0.37
CA SER A 14 61.06 -1.32 0.90
C SER A 14 59.64 -1.03 1.38
N TRP A 15 59.32 0.22 1.78
CA TRP A 15 57.96 0.66 2.07
C TRP A 15 57.13 0.95 0.82
N ALA A 16 57.75 1.33 -0.28
CA ALA A 16 57.08 1.54 -1.56
C ALA A 16 56.72 0.22 -2.28
N MET A 17 57.32 -0.91 -1.89
CA MET A 17 56.91 -2.26 -2.32
C MET A 17 55.90 -2.92 -1.40
N SER A 18 55.27 -2.17 -0.46
CA SER A 18 54.15 -2.66 0.29
C SER A 18 52.92 -2.75 -0.61
N VAL A 19 52.90 -3.88 -1.30
CA VAL A 19 51.72 -4.68 -1.42
C VAL A 19 50.49 -3.94 -1.98
N VAL A 20 50.45 -3.88 -3.28
CA VAL A 20 49.19 -4.23 -3.94
C VAL A 20 49.06 -5.75 -3.76
N ALA A 21 48.70 -6.21 -2.58
CA ALA A 21 48.04 -7.47 -2.41
C ALA A 21 46.69 -7.29 -3.12
N GLN A 22 46.65 -7.65 -4.38
CA GLN A 22 45.39 -7.93 -5.05
C GLN A 22 44.72 -8.99 -4.18
N ASP A 23 43.76 -8.52 -3.35
CA ASP A 23 42.77 -9.38 -2.75
C ASP A 23 42.13 -10.12 -3.93
N LYS A 24 42.56 -11.37 -4.14
CA LYS A 24 41.88 -12.29 -5.09
C LYS A 24 40.52 -12.50 -4.49
N GLY A 25 39.63 -11.53 -4.74
CA GLY A 25 38.30 -11.50 -4.24
C GLY A 25 37.63 -12.84 -4.57
N LYS A 26 37.05 -13.46 -3.56
CA LYS A 26 36.30 -14.70 -3.72
C LYS A 26 35.28 -14.50 -4.83
N THR A 27 35.36 -15.35 -5.84
CA THR A 27 34.40 -15.36 -6.96
C THR A 27 33.18 -16.21 -6.61
N VAL A 28 32.00 -15.72 -6.98
CA VAL A 28 30.73 -16.44 -6.87
C VAL A 28 30.17 -16.64 -8.28
N GLU A 29 29.70 -17.83 -8.57
CA GLU A 29 29.02 -18.16 -9.82
C GLU A 29 27.52 -17.88 -9.68
N TYR A 30 26.98 -17.08 -10.58
CA TYR A 30 25.56 -16.81 -10.72
C TYR A 30 25.04 -17.48 -11.98
N TRP A 31 24.08 -18.36 -11.81
CA TRP A 31 23.42 -19.11 -12.85
C TRP A 31 22.05 -18.54 -13.11
N GLY A 32 21.63 -18.42 -14.34
CA GLY A 32 20.32 -17.95 -14.72
C GLY A 32 19.84 -18.60 -16.01
N TRP A 33 18.56 -18.48 -16.28
CA TRP A 33 17.89 -19.00 -17.46
C TRP A 33 17.12 -17.91 -18.16
N VAL A 34 17.05 -18.01 -19.49
CA VAL A 34 16.26 -17.13 -20.34
C VAL A 34 15.12 -17.93 -20.93
N GLU A 35 13.89 -17.47 -20.69
CA GLU A 35 12.68 -18.18 -21.06
C GLU A 35 11.68 -17.26 -21.77
N ASP A 36 10.83 -17.84 -22.63
CA ASP A 36 9.71 -17.14 -23.26
C ASP A 36 8.63 -16.85 -22.19
N PHE A 37 8.16 -15.63 -22.16
CA PHE A 37 7.19 -15.17 -21.14
C PHE A 37 5.84 -15.92 -21.18
N VAL A 38 5.43 -16.42 -22.34
CA VAL A 38 4.12 -17.05 -22.53
C VAL A 38 4.21 -18.56 -22.45
N THR A 39 5.21 -19.13 -23.11
CA THR A 39 5.33 -20.59 -23.26
C THR A 39 6.23 -21.23 -22.20
N HIS A 40 7.01 -20.42 -21.46
CA HIS A 40 8.03 -20.88 -20.51
C HIS A 40 9.08 -21.80 -21.12
N THR A 41 9.23 -21.74 -22.46
CA THR A 41 10.27 -22.49 -23.15
C THR A 41 11.59 -21.73 -23.11
N ALA A 42 12.70 -22.50 -23.09
CA ALA A 42 14.04 -21.94 -23.11
C ALA A 42 14.31 -21.11 -24.37
N ILE A 43 14.94 -19.94 -24.19
CA ILE A 43 15.41 -19.10 -25.30
C ILE A 43 16.92 -19.26 -25.39
N ASN A 44 17.36 -19.85 -26.49
CA ASN A 44 18.77 -20.04 -26.81
C ASN A 44 19.29 -18.86 -27.62
N ASP A 45 20.62 -18.70 -27.65
CA ASP A 45 21.33 -17.68 -28.43
C ASP A 45 21.01 -16.22 -28.04
N ALA A 46 20.37 -15.99 -26.89
CA ALA A 46 20.20 -14.67 -26.38
C ALA A 46 21.53 -14.12 -25.84
N LYS A 47 21.86 -12.88 -26.22
CA LYS A 47 23.03 -12.17 -25.72
C LYS A 47 22.75 -11.68 -24.29
N VAL A 48 23.52 -12.18 -23.35
CA VAL A 48 23.41 -11.85 -21.93
C VAL A 48 24.61 -11.00 -21.51
N SER A 49 24.39 -9.73 -21.24
CA SER A 49 25.41 -8.75 -20.91
C SER A 49 25.39 -8.44 -19.41
N LEU A 50 26.50 -8.61 -18.73
CA LEU A 50 26.69 -8.24 -17.33
C LEU A 50 27.30 -6.85 -17.26
N MET A 51 26.65 -5.92 -16.55
CA MET A 51 27.10 -4.56 -16.33
C MET A 51 27.31 -4.29 -14.83
N ASP A 52 28.30 -3.45 -14.51
CA ASP A 52 28.52 -2.98 -13.15
C ASP A 52 27.51 -1.89 -12.71
N ALA A 53 27.68 -1.35 -11.49
CA ALA A 53 26.82 -0.30 -10.95
C ALA A 53 26.92 1.02 -11.74
N ASP A 54 28.03 1.24 -12.43
CA ASP A 54 28.30 2.45 -13.21
C ASP A 54 27.82 2.30 -14.67
N GLY A 55 27.26 1.13 -15.02
CA GLY A 55 26.75 0.83 -16.37
C GLY A 55 27.83 0.33 -17.35
N ASN A 56 29.05 0.07 -16.90
CA ASN A 56 30.11 -0.45 -17.76
C ASN A 56 29.92 -1.95 -17.99
N LEU A 57 30.22 -2.40 -19.22
CA LEU A 57 30.13 -3.79 -19.58
C LEU A 57 31.29 -4.59 -18.93
N VAL A 58 30.93 -5.55 -18.09
CA VAL A 58 31.86 -6.42 -17.39
C VAL A 58 32.13 -7.70 -18.20
N LYS A 59 31.07 -8.34 -18.68
CA LYS A 59 31.14 -9.59 -19.43
C LYS A 59 29.90 -9.81 -20.31
N VAL A 60 30.08 -10.56 -21.40
CA VAL A 60 28.98 -11.02 -22.25
C VAL A 60 29.04 -12.55 -22.31
N GLU A 61 27.90 -13.17 -22.15
CA GLU A 61 27.69 -14.61 -22.36
C GLU A 61 26.49 -14.80 -23.30
N THR A 62 26.35 -15.98 -23.84
CA THR A 62 25.19 -16.36 -24.66
C THR A 62 24.37 -17.38 -23.89
N SER A 63 23.07 -17.26 -23.86
CA SER A 63 22.21 -18.28 -23.28
C SER A 63 22.42 -19.61 -24.02
N ASN A 64 22.50 -20.70 -23.29
CA ASN A 64 22.81 -22.04 -23.85
C ASN A 64 24.31 -22.41 -23.94
N SER A 65 25.22 -21.61 -23.40
CA SER A 65 26.64 -21.78 -23.76
C SER A 65 27.39 -22.92 -23.05
N LYS A 66 26.88 -23.56 -21.98
CA LYS A 66 27.78 -24.50 -21.23
C LYS A 66 27.14 -25.62 -20.41
N LEU A 67 25.84 -25.70 -20.21
CA LEU A 67 25.29 -26.59 -19.18
C LEU A 67 24.52 -27.80 -19.68
N ASN A 68 23.56 -27.59 -20.49
CA ASN A 68 22.86 -28.61 -21.28
C ASN A 68 22.42 -27.96 -22.57
N GLN A 69 22.65 -28.61 -23.69
CA GLN A 69 22.21 -28.08 -24.96
C GLN A 69 20.69 -27.87 -24.93
N ASN A 70 20.24 -26.60 -25.12
CA ASN A 70 18.86 -26.15 -25.25
C ASN A 70 18.09 -25.80 -23.97
N ASP A 71 18.72 -25.41 -22.87
CA ASP A 71 18.04 -25.03 -21.66
C ASP A 71 17.97 -23.49 -21.40
N GLY A 72 18.49 -22.66 -22.31
CA GLY A 72 18.51 -21.20 -22.16
C GLY A 72 19.41 -20.70 -21.04
N GLY A 73 20.25 -21.55 -20.48
CA GLY A 73 21.09 -21.25 -19.32
C GLY A 73 22.31 -20.37 -19.63
N PHE A 74 22.73 -19.57 -18.67
CA PHE A 74 23.97 -18.80 -18.69
C PHE A 74 24.62 -18.75 -17.31
N VAL A 75 25.93 -18.45 -17.25
CA VAL A 75 26.68 -18.34 -15.99
C VAL A 75 27.64 -17.17 -16.00
N PHE A 76 27.62 -16.38 -14.92
CA PHE A 76 28.60 -15.35 -14.68
C PHE A 76 29.41 -15.63 -13.42
N ARG A 77 30.72 -15.40 -13.49
CA ARG A 77 31.61 -15.36 -12.34
C ARG A 77 31.83 -13.91 -11.97
N VAL A 78 31.39 -13.52 -10.79
CA VAL A 78 31.50 -12.15 -10.27
C VAL A 78 32.28 -12.10 -8.97
N THR A 79 32.99 -11.01 -8.77
CA THR A 79 33.77 -10.75 -7.56
C THR A 79 33.06 -9.69 -6.72
N ASN A 80 32.97 -9.97 -5.43
CA ASN A 80 32.65 -9.07 -4.31
C ASN A 80 31.56 -8.00 -4.39
N ASN A 81 30.59 -8.16 -3.47
CA ASN A 81 29.75 -7.13 -2.82
C ASN A 81 29.42 -5.86 -3.63
N ARG A 82 29.15 -6.03 -4.93
CA ARG A 82 28.73 -4.97 -5.83
C ARG A 82 27.35 -5.27 -6.38
N LYS A 83 26.68 -4.22 -6.80
CA LYS A 83 25.45 -4.33 -7.57
C LYS A 83 25.80 -4.54 -9.02
N TYR A 84 25.13 -5.51 -9.66
CA TYR A 84 25.26 -5.79 -11.08
C TYR A 84 23.90 -5.74 -11.76
N THR A 85 23.91 -5.43 -13.05
CA THR A 85 22.73 -5.47 -13.92
C THR A 85 23.01 -6.42 -15.06
N ILE A 86 22.08 -7.36 -15.30
CA ILE A 86 22.08 -8.23 -16.47
C ILE A 86 21.09 -7.65 -17.47
N LYS A 87 21.56 -7.43 -18.69
CA LYS A 87 20.73 -7.10 -19.85
C LYS A 87 20.71 -8.27 -20.80
N VAL A 88 19.51 -8.72 -21.17
CA VAL A 88 19.30 -9.82 -22.13
C VAL A 88 18.71 -9.26 -23.42
N GLU A 89 19.31 -9.59 -24.53
CA GLU A 89 18.95 -9.15 -25.88
C GLU A 89 18.84 -10.35 -26.81
N HIS A 90 17.80 -10.39 -27.65
CA HIS A 90 17.58 -11.40 -28.66
C HIS A 90 16.82 -10.78 -29.84
N ASP A 91 17.11 -11.20 -31.07
CA ASP A 91 16.56 -10.59 -32.28
C ASP A 91 15.03 -10.65 -32.34
N SER A 92 14.44 -11.74 -31.88
CA SER A 92 12.98 -11.98 -31.92
C SER A 92 12.25 -11.53 -30.65
N TYR A 93 12.96 -11.02 -29.63
CA TYR A 93 12.40 -10.71 -28.32
C TYR A 93 12.72 -9.27 -27.90
N VAL A 94 11.84 -8.69 -27.07
CA VAL A 94 12.08 -7.39 -26.43
C VAL A 94 13.15 -7.56 -25.35
N SER A 95 14.16 -6.70 -25.36
CA SER A 95 15.25 -6.73 -24.38
C SER A 95 14.74 -6.49 -22.97
N GLN A 96 15.32 -7.18 -21.98
CA GLN A 96 15.00 -7.06 -20.56
C GLN A 96 16.27 -6.86 -19.74
N SER A 97 16.14 -6.13 -18.62
CA SER A 97 17.24 -5.93 -17.66
C SER A 97 16.77 -6.23 -16.25
N ILE A 98 17.62 -6.94 -15.48
CA ILE A 98 17.43 -7.19 -14.06
C ILE A 98 18.68 -6.79 -13.28
N SER A 99 18.49 -6.19 -12.10
CA SER A 99 19.59 -5.85 -11.20
C SER A 99 19.59 -6.77 -9.98
N PHE A 100 20.78 -7.14 -9.51
CA PHE A 100 20.94 -7.97 -8.34
C PHE A 100 22.18 -7.56 -7.51
N ASP A 101 22.12 -7.81 -6.22
CA ASP A 101 23.23 -7.53 -5.31
C ASP A 101 24.03 -8.81 -5.06
N VAL A 102 25.33 -8.73 -5.26
CA VAL A 102 26.26 -9.83 -4.99
C VAL A 102 26.64 -9.81 -3.51
N LYS A 103 26.21 -10.82 -2.76
CA LYS A 103 26.63 -11.05 -1.37
C LYS A 103 27.53 -12.30 -1.33
N VAL A 104 28.80 -12.09 -1.05
CA VAL A 104 29.75 -13.21 -0.92
C VAL A 104 29.63 -13.85 0.45
N SER A 105 29.37 -15.15 0.47
CA SER A 105 29.34 -15.97 1.68
C SER A 105 30.58 -16.86 1.75
N LYS A 106 31.09 -17.13 2.96
CA LYS A 106 32.26 -18.01 3.16
C LYS A 106 32.02 -19.49 2.74
N ARG A 107 30.76 -19.90 2.54
CA ARG A 107 30.37 -21.29 2.34
C ARG A 107 29.68 -21.61 1.02
N VAL A 108 29.21 -20.60 0.25
CA VAL A 108 28.43 -20.81 -0.97
C VAL A 108 29.11 -20.14 -2.14
N ASN A 109 29.55 -20.92 -3.10
CA ASN A 109 30.24 -20.44 -4.31
C ASN A 109 29.30 -20.35 -5.53
N THR A 110 28.10 -20.91 -5.47
CA THR A 110 27.12 -20.93 -6.57
C THR A 110 25.79 -20.38 -6.09
N ARG A 111 25.16 -19.54 -6.90
CA ARG A 111 23.83 -18.97 -6.68
C ARG A 111 23.02 -19.01 -7.95
N TYR A 112 21.70 -19.08 -7.79
CA TYR A 112 20.73 -19.09 -8.89
C TYR A 112 19.98 -17.76 -8.92
N LEU A 113 19.86 -17.18 -10.11
CA LEU A 113 19.01 -16.03 -10.38
C LEU A 113 17.60 -16.52 -10.75
N PRO A 114 16.57 -15.69 -10.54
CA PRO A 114 15.25 -15.98 -11.12
C PRO A 114 15.36 -16.08 -12.64
N SER A 115 14.56 -16.94 -13.28
CA SER A 115 14.45 -16.98 -14.75
C SER A 115 14.11 -15.61 -15.32
N ILE A 116 14.75 -15.24 -16.41
CA ILE A 116 14.52 -13.98 -17.11
C ILE A 116 13.57 -14.25 -18.27
N PHE A 117 12.35 -13.73 -18.14
CA PHE A 117 11.30 -13.93 -19.14
C PHE A 117 11.33 -12.85 -20.20
N LEU A 118 11.49 -13.23 -21.48
CA LEU A 118 11.44 -12.32 -22.62
C LEU A 118 10.12 -12.43 -23.37
N ARG A 119 9.64 -11.30 -23.87
CA ARG A 119 8.44 -11.23 -24.72
C ARG A 119 8.83 -11.14 -26.18
N LYS A 120 8.19 -11.95 -27.06
CA LYS A 120 8.43 -11.87 -28.51
C LYS A 120 8.13 -10.47 -29.03
N LYS A 121 9.01 -10.00 -29.93
CA LYS A 121 8.73 -8.80 -30.75
C LYS A 121 7.58 -9.13 -31.71
N LYS A 122 6.58 -8.25 -31.82
CA LYS A 122 5.62 -8.36 -32.91
C LYS A 122 6.36 -8.10 -34.23
N LYS A 123 6.31 -9.03 -35.17
CA LYS A 123 6.71 -8.75 -36.58
C LYS A 123 5.72 -7.70 -37.11
N LEU A 124 6.25 -6.57 -37.55
CA LEU A 124 5.53 -5.63 -38.39
C LEU A 124 5.63 -6.16 -39.82
N ASP A 125 4.64 -6.91 -40.25
CA ASP A 125 4.36 -7.06 -41.69
C ASP A 125 3.05 -6.31 -41.95
N ASP A 126 3.14 -5.41 -42.93
CA ASP A 126 2.11 -4.58 -43.57
C ASP A 126 1.64 -3.29 -42.86
N GLU A 127 1.95 -2.22 -43.58
CA GLU A 127 1.48 -0.87 -43.43
C GLU A 127 -0.06 -0.80 -43.36
N LEU A 128 -0.57 -0.69 -42.16
CA LEU A 128 -1.81 -0.01 -41.88
C LEU A 128 -1.50 0.96 -40.76
N GLN A 129 -1.51 2.25 -41.07
CA GLN A 129 -1.57 3.34 -40.08
C GLN A 129 -2.83 3.15 -39.25
N LEU A 130 -2.73 2.32 -38.25
CA LEU A 130 -3.67 2.30 -37.15
C LEU A 130 -3.09 3.23 -36.09
N ASN A 131 -3.86 4.27 -35.77
CA ASN A 131 -3.63 5.12 -34.61
C ASN A 131 -3.13 4.24 -33.47
N GLU A 132 -2.10 4.73 -32.76
CA GLU A 132 -1.48 4.08 -31.60
C GLU A 132 -2.57 3.63 -30.62
N VAL A 133 -3.05 2.40 -30.78
CA VAL A 133 -3.83 1.72 -29.77
C VAL A 133 -2.80 1.26 -28.74
N THR A 134 -2.59 2.08 -27.75
CA THR A 134 -1.93 1.67 -26.51
C THR A 134 -2.73 0.50 -25.96
N VAL A 135 -2.33 -0.72 -26.26
CA VAL A 135 -2.87 -1.92 -25.60
C VAL A 135 -2.34 -1.87 -24.18
N THR A 136 -3.01 -1.12 -23.32
CA THR A 136 -2.93 -1.30 -21.89
C THR A 136 -3.39 -2.73 -21.65
N ALA A 137 -2.44 -3.62 -21.34
CA ALA A 137 -2.79 -4.96 -20.89
C ALA A 137 -3.81 -4.77 -19.76
N THR A 138 -5.04 -5.20 -19.97
CA THR A 138 -6.12 -5.05 -19.01
C THR A 138 -5.66 -5.79 -17.75
N LYS A 139 -5.24 -5.04 -16.74
CA LYS A 139 -4.85 -5.62 -15.46
C LYS A 139 -6.04 -6.40 -14.93
N VAL A 140 -5.83 -7.65 -14.52
CA VAL A 140 -6.87 -8.45 -13.89
C VAL A 140 -7.37 -7.68 -12.66
N LYS A 141 -8.67 -7.35 -12.67
CA LYS A 141 -9.27 -6.53 -11.61
C LYS A 141 -9.34 -7.27 -10.29
N PHE A 142 -9.69 -8.55 -10.34
CA PHE A 142 -9.77 -9.42 -9.16
C PHE A 142 -9.55 -10.88 -9.52
N TYR A 143 -9.11 -11.66 -8.55
CA TYR A 143 -8.91 -13.11 -8.66
C TYR A 143 -9.05 -13.78 -7.29
N HIS A 144 -9.27 -15.08 -7.29
CA HIS A 144 -9.27 -15.89 -6.08
C HIS A 144 -7.89 -16.52 -5.84
N LYS A 145 -7.44 -16.47 -4.60
CA LYS A 145 -6.26 -17.18 -4.11
C LYS A 145 -6.68 -18.06 -2.91
N GLY A 146 -7.02 -19.33 -3.20
CA GLY A 146 -7.73 -20.15 -2.22
C GLY A 146 -9.07 -19.50 -1.87
N ASP A 147 -9.37 -19.38 -0.60
CA ASP A 147 -10.62 -18.78 -0.10
C ASP A 147 -10.55 -17.23 -0.02
N THR A 148 -9.42 -16.65 -0.40
CA THR A 148 -9.23 -15.19 -0.39
C THR A 148 -9.59 -14.59 -1.73
N LEU A 149 -10.48 -13.61 -1.75
CA LEU A 149 -10.76 -12.75 -2.90
C LEU A 149 -9.78 -11.57 -2.90
N VAL A 150 -9.01 -11.41 -3.98
CA VAL A 150 -7.99 -10.37 -4.11
C VAL A 150 -8.35 -9.41 -5.23
N TYR A 151 -8.48 -8.14 -4.92
CA TYR A 151 -8.64 -7.04 -5.87
C TYR A 151 -7.32 -6.32 -6.08
N ASN A 152 -6.98 -6.04 -7.33
CA ASN A 152 -5.78 -5.27 -7.69
C ASN A 152 -6.16 -3.79 -7.83
N ALA A 153 -5.72 -2.96 -6.90
CA ALA A 153 -6.08 -1.54 -6.86
C ALA A 153 -5.67 -0.78 -8.14
N ASP A 154 -4.51 -1.12 -8.72
CA ASP A 154 -4.01 -0.48 -9.94
C ASP A 154 -4.81 -0.84 -11.22
N ALA A 155 -5.76 -1.76 -11.13
CA ALA A 155 -6.63 -2.12 -12.25
C ALA A 155 -7.88 -1.25 -12.36
N PHE A 156 -8.11 -0.37 -11.39
CA PHE A 156 -9.23 0.56 -11.35
C PHE A 156 -8.78 1.97 -11.71
N GLN A 157 -9.50 2.61 -12.61
CA GLN A 157 -9.22 3.99 -13.00
C GLN A 157 -9.96 4.94 -12.06
N LEU A 158 -9.20 5.67 -11.26
CA LEU A 158 -9.69 6.63 -10.29
C LEU A 158 -9.07 8.00 -10.54
N SER A 159 -9.80 9.05 -10.21
CA SER A 159 -9.30 10.41 -10.29
C SER A 159 -8.15 10.62 -9.32
N LYS A 160 -7.22 11.53 -9.67
CA LYS A 160 -6.17 11.92 -8.74
C LYS A 160 -6.79 12.52 -7.47
N GLY A 161 -6.32 12.06 -6.31
CA GLY A 161 -6.86 12.49 -5.02
C GLY A 161 -8.05 11.68 -4.51
N SER A 162 -8.52 10.66 -5.25
CA SER A 162 -9.55 9.75 -4.74
C SER A 162 -9.08 9.01 -3.51
N MET A 163 -9.97 8.85 -2.53
CA MET A 163 -9.75 8.10 -1.30
C MET A 163 -10.27 6.66 -1.43
N LEU A 164 -10.02 5.85 -0.42
CA LEU A 164 -10.32 4.42 -0.40
C LEU A 164 -11.80 4.12 -0.66
N ASP A 165 -12.71 4.97 -0.20
CA ASP A 165 -14.16 4.84 -0.44
C ASP A 165 -14.51 4.79 -1.92
N ALA A 166 -13.87 5.64 -2.73
CA ALA A 166 -14.06 5.67 -4.19
C ALA A 166 -13.56 4.36 -4.85
N LEU A 167 -12.49 3.76 -4.33
CA LEU A 167 -11.99 2.48 -4.80
C LEU A 167 -12.96 1.35 -4.46
N ILE A 168 -13.43 1.28 -3.21
CA ILE A 168 -14.35 0.22 -2.76
C ILE A 168 -15.65 0.24 -3.54
N LYS A 169 -16.20 1.42 -3.84
CA LYS A 169 -17.40 1.57 -4.68
C LYS A 169 -17.25 1.01 -6.10
N GLN A 170 -16.02 0.89 -6.61
CA GLN A 170 -15.75 0.33 -7.93
C GLN A 170 -15.41 -1.18 -7.92
N LEU A 171 -15.24 -1.78 -6.74
CA LEU A 171 -14.90 -3.21 -6.65
C LEU A 171 -16.10 -4.08 -7.06
N PRO A 172 -15.93 -5.01 -8.00
CA PRO A 172 -16.98 -5.94 -8.37
C PRO A 172 -17.47 -6.75 -7.16
N GLY A 173 -18.77 -6.77 -6.94
CA GLY A 173 -19.40 -7.49 -5.83
C GLY A 173 -19.29 -6.79 -4.47
N ALA A 174 -18.64 -5.62 -4.39
CA ALA A 174 -18.61 -4.83 -3.16
C ALA A 174 -19.69 -3.75 -3.16
N GLU A 175 -20.27 -3.51 -2.00
CA GLU A 175 -21.26 -2.46 -1.74
C GLU A 175 -20.80 -1.67 -0.52
N LEU A 176 -20.62 -0.36 -0.68
CA LEU A 176 -20.36 0.56 0.42
C LEU A 176 -21.63 1.36 0.72
N LYS A 177 -22.17 1.18 1.92
CA LYS A 177 -23.37 1.91 2.38
C LYS A 177 -23.01 3.29 2.92
N SER A 178 -24.01 4.13 3.05
CA SER A 178 -23.88 5.51 3.53
C SER A 178 -23.37 5.63 4.98
N ASP A 179 -23.59 4.59 5.77
CA ASP A 179 -23.12 4.49 7.16
C ASP A 179 -21.65 4.01 7.29
N GLY A 180 -20.98 3.73 6.15
CA GLY A 180 -19.63 3.16 6.12
C GLY A 180 -19.58 1.64 6.24
N SER A 181 -20.73 0.98 6.26
CA SER A 181 -20.80 -0.49 6.23
C SER A 181 -20.42 -1.01 4.85
N ILE A 182 -19.58 -2.03 4.83
CA ILE A 182 -19.09 -2.66 3.61
C ILE A 182 -19.68 -4.06 3.50
N TYR A 183 -20.18 -4.40 2.33
CA TYR A 183 -20.62 -5.76 2.00
C TYR A 183 -19.86 -6.25 0.79
N VAL A 184 -19.45 -7.51 0.78
CA VAL A 184 -18.83 -8.16 -0.38
C VAL A 184 -19.58 -9.44 -0.69
N ASN A 185 -20.08 -9.55 -1.92
CA ASN A 185 -20.96 -10.65 -2.36
C ASN A 185 -22.16 -10.87 -1.41
N GLY A 186 -22.75 -9.78 -0.90
CA GLY A 186 -23.90 -9.80 0.01
C GLY A 186 -23.55 -10.12 1.47
N ARG A 187 -22.28 -10.42 1.80
CA ARG A 187 -21.85 -10.69 3.18
C ARG A 187 -21.23 -9.43 3.81
N PHE A 188 -21.63 -9.14 5.03
CA PHE A 188 -21.14 -8.00 5.80
C PHE A 188 -19.65 -8.17 6.16
N VAL A 189 -18.84 -7.12 5.96
CA VAL A 189 -17.44 -7.05 6.37
C VAL A 189 -17.38 -6.50 7.79
N GLU A 190 -16.97 -7.35 8.73
CA GLU A 190 -16.97 -7.02 10.17
C GLU A 190 -15.84 -6.05 10.54
N SER A 191 -14.68 -6.20 9.90
CA SER A 191 -13.50 -5.36 10.18
C SER A 191 -12.77 -4.96 8.90
N LEU A 192 -12.38 -3.68 8.85
CA LEU A 192 -11.49 -3.14 7.84
C LEU A 192 -10.07 -3.12 8.40
N LEU A 193 -9.17 -3.85 7.76
CA LEU A 193 -7.77 -3.97 8.18
C LEU A 193 -6.87 -3.13 7.29
N LEU A 194 -5.73 -2.71 7.82
CA LEU A 194 -4.64 -2.10 7.07
C LEU A 194 -3.36 -2.93 7.26
N ASN A 195 -2.87 -3.55 6.17
CA ASN A 195 -1.74 -4.48 6.20
C ASN A 195 -1.92 -5.59 7.26
N GLY A 196 -3.12 -6.19 7.32
CA GLY A 196 -3.46 -7.27 8.24
C GLY A 196 -3.70 -6.86 9.69
N LYS A 197 -3.64 -5.57 10.02
CA LYS A 197 -3.84 -5.04 11.39
C LYS A 197 -5.16 -4.29 11.46
N ASP A 198 -5.88 -4.46 12.58
CA ASP A 198 -7.12 -3.73 12.82
C ASP A 198 -6.86 -2.22 12.81
N PHE A 199 -7.72 -1.48 12.12
CA PHE A 199 -7.60 -0.05 11.98
C PHE A 199 -8.87 0.64 12.46
N PHE A 200 -8.83 1.31 13.61
CA PHE A 200 -9.98 1.95 14.26
C PHE A 200 -11.22 1.03 14.28
N LYS A 201 -11.11 -0.14 14.93
CA LYS A 201 -12.16 -1.16 14.97
C LYS A 201 -13.53 -0.53 15.27
N GLY A 202 -14.51 -0.75 14.36
CA GLY A 202 -15.83 -0.13 14.43
C GLY A 202 -15.94 1.27 13.83
N ASN A 203 -14.85 1.85 13.31
CA ASN A 203 -14.88 3.16 12.63
C ASN A 203 -14.14 3.10 11.28
N ASN A 204 -14.69 2.36 10.35
CA ASN A 204 -14.12 2.18 8.99
C ASN A 204 -13.93 3.50 8.24
N THR A 205 -14.71 4.50 8.60
CA THR A 205 -14.74 5.85 8.04
C THR A 205 -13.40 6.51 7.98
N VAL A 206 -12.62 6.38 9.06
CA VAL A 206 -11.32 7.05 9.16
C VAL A 206 -10.41 6.57 8.03
N LEU A 207 -10.40 5.26 7.75
CA LEU A 207 -9.61 4.72 6.66
C LEU A 207 -10.21 5.06 5.29
N LEU A 208 -11.52 4.93 5.15
CA LEU A 208 -12.24 5.17 3.90
C LEU A 208 -12.02 6.59 3.37
N GLN A 209 -12.06 7.59 4.24
CA GLN A 209 -11.97 9.00 3.86
C GLN A 209 -10.55 9.56 3.78
N ASN A 210 -9.57 8.89 4.42
CA ASN A 210 -8.24 9.46 4.57
C ASN A 210 -7.13 8.67 3.89
N LEU A 211 -7.38 7.42 3.47
CA LEU A 211 -6.36 6.65 2.76
C LEU A 211 -6.47 6.92 1.25
N PRO A 212 -5.46 7.57 0.64
CA PRO A 212 -5.48 7.82 -0.79
C PRO A 212 -5.29 6.54 -1.59
N THR A 213 -6.06 6.38 -2.66
CA THR A 213 -6.06 5.17 -3.50
C THR A 213 -4.71 4.88 -4.14
N TYR A 214 -3.91 5.91 -4.43
CA TYR A 214 -2.57 5.72 -5.00
C TYR A 214 -1.61 4.96 -4.09
N ALA A 215 -1.86 4.95 -2.76
CA ALA A 215 -1.07 4.21 -1.79
C ALA A 215 -1.46 2.74 -1.70
N VAL A 216 -2.65 2.36 -2.19
CA VAL A 216 -3.19 1.00 -2.11
C VAL A 216 -2.60 0.13 -3.24
N ASN A 217 -2.13 -1.05 -2.89
CA ASN A 217 -1.65 -2.07 -3.82
C ASN A 217 -2.76 -3.08 -4.15
N SER A 218 -3.38 -3.64 -3.12
CA SER A 218 -4.43 -4.65 -3.27
C SER A 218 -5.37 -4.63 -2.07
N ILE A 219 -6.60 -5.10 -2.31
CA ILE A 219 -7.59 -5.32 -1.25
C ILE A 219 -7.88 -6.82 -1.23
N LYS A 220 -7.78 -7.44 -0.06
CA LYS A 220 -8.07 -8.86 0.14
C LYS A 220 -9.29 -9.01 1.02
N VAL A 221 -10.16 -9.94 0.66
CA VAL A 221 -11.35 -10.27 1.46
C VAL A 221 -11.30 -11.74 1.79
N TYR A 222 -11.34 -12.05 3.09
CA TYR A 222 -11.18 -13.42 3.59
C TYR A 222 -11.74 -13.58 5.00
N GLU A 223 -11.84 -14.82 5.47
CA GLU A 223 -12.16 -15.14 6.87
C GLU A 223 -10.88 -15.14 7.72
N LYS A 224 -10.81 -14.23 8.67
CA LYS A 224 -9.73 -14.09 9.63
C LYS A 224 -10.12 -14.80 10.93
N LYS A 225 -9.26 -15.66 11.44
CA LYS A 225 -9.44 -16.24 12.78
C LYS A 225 -9.44 -15.13 13.82
N THR A 226 -10.45 -15.12 14.68
CA THR A 226 -10.50 -14.18 15.81
C THR A 226 -9.32 -14.38 16.74
N ASP A 227 -8.99 -13.35 17.51
CA ASP A 227 -7.89 -13.44 18.47
C ASP A 227 -8.16 -14.53 19.51
N LEU A 228 -9.43 -14.74 19.88
CA LEU A 228 -9.85 -15.80 20.80
C LEU A 228 -9.61 -17.21 20.20
N ASN A 229 -9.97 -17.41 18.91
CA ASN A 229 -9.72 -18.67 18.21
C ASN A 229 -8.21 -18.94 18.05
N GLN A 230 -7.42 -17.89 17.81
CA GLN A 230 -5.96 -17.99 17.73
C GLN A 230 -5.35 -18.37 19.09
N PHE A 231 -5.79 -17.74 20.18
CA PHE A 231 -5.33 -18.03 21.54
C PHE A 231 -5.74 -19.42 21.99
N ALA A 232 -7.01 -19.79 21.80
CA ALA A 232 -7.55 -21.09 22.21
C ALA A 232 -7.05 -22.27 21.35
N LYS A 233 -6.43 -21.98 20.18
CA LYS A 233 -6.00 -22.97 19.16
C LYS A 233 -7.15 -23.90 18.71
N ARG A 234 -8.40 -23.47 18.88
CA ARG A 234 -9.62 -24.15 18.46
C ARG A 234 -10.70 -23.14 18.11
N LYS A 235 -11.69 -23.54 17.34
CA LYS A 235 -12.84 -22.68 17.02
C LYS A 235 -13.71 -22.55 18.28
N VAL A 236 -13.75 -21.34 18.84
CA VAL A 236 -14.58 -20.93 19.99
C VAL A 236 -15.74 -20.07 19.53
N GLU A 237 -15.49 -19.23 18.52
CA GLU A 237 -16.46 -18.34 17.90
C GLU A 237 -16.31 -18.36 16.37
N GLU A 238 -17.24 -17.74 15.64
CA GLU A 238 -17.14 -17.64 14.19
C GLU A 238 -15.95 -16.76 13.81
N ASP A 239 -15.28 -17.13 12.70
CA ASP A 239 -14.18 -16.33 12.15
C ASP A 239 -14.71 -15.03 11.54
N GLU A 240 -13.99 -13.94 11.70
CA GLU A 240 -14.38 -12.61 11.20
C GLU A 240 -14.21 -12.52 9.68
N TYR A 241 -15.25 -12.08 8.96
CA TYR A 241 -15.15 -11.76 7.54
C TYR A 241 -14.57 -10.36 7.38
N VAL A 242 -13.36 -10.25 6.88
CA VAL A 242 -12.57 -9.02 6.90
C VAL A 242 -12.19 -8.56 5.51
N MET A 243 -12.01 -7.25 5.37
CA MET A 243 -11.41 -6.62 4.20
C MET A 243 -10.06 -6.02 4.59
N ASP A 244 -8.97 -6.53 4.02
CA ASP A 244 -7.60 -6.12 4.32
C ASP A 244 -7.04 -5.27 3.18
N VAL A 245 -6.80 -4.01 3.45
CA VAL A 245 -6.20 -3.04 2.54
C VAL A 245 -4.69 -3.10 2.65
N ASN A 246 -4.04 -3.55 1.60
CA ASN A 246 -2.59 -3.67 1.58
C ASN A 246 -1.94 -2.50 0.83
N LEU A 247 -1.01 -1.83 1.48
CA LEU A 247 -0.28 -0.70 0.91
C LEU A 247 0.81 -1.15 -0.07
N LYS A 248 1.14 -0.29 -1.02
CA LYS A 248 2.34 -0.46 -1.87
C LYS A 248 3.60 -0.41 -1.01
N LYS A 249 4.63 -1.15 -1.40
CA LYS A 249 5.89 -1.28 -0.63
C LYS A 249 6.52 0.06 -0.22
N GLN A 250 6.41 1.06 -1.08
CA GLN A 250 6.95 2.41 -0.82
C GLN A 250 6.19 3.17 0.29
N TYR A 251 4.96 2.75 0.63
CA TYR A 251 4.14 3.34 1.70
C TYR A 251 4.04 2.44 2.93
N ASN A 252 4.64 1.25 2.91
CA ASN A 252 4.66 0.36 4.08
C ASN A 252 5.58 0.86 5.20
N ILE A 253 6.56 1.70 4.85
CA ILE A 253 7.46 2.33 5.83
C ILE A 253 7.47 3.82 5.49
N GLY A 254 6.90 4.65 6.37
CA GLY A 254 6.86 6.08 6.14
C GLY A 254 5.69 6.79 6.81
N TRP A 255 5.41 7.98 6.33
CA TRP A 255 4.30 8.82 6.76
C TRP A 255 3.33 9.03 5.60
N LEU A 256 2.06 8.98 5.92
CA LEU A 256 0.93 9.37 5.07
C LEU A 256 0.06 10.33 5.86
N GLY A 257 -0.45 11.38 5.23
CA GLY A 257 -1.32 12.29 5.96
C GLY A 257 -2.08 13.25 5.06
N ASN A 258 -3.21 13.73 5.59
CA ASN A 258 -4.06 14.73 4.98
C ASN A 258 -4.31 15.86 6.00
N VAL A 259 -4.40 17.06 5.51
CA VAL A 259 -4.84 18.23 6.28
C VAL A 259 -5.84 18.99 5.44
N ASP A 260 -7.06 19.14 5.97
CA ASP A 260 -8.09 19.96 5.37
C ASP A 260 -8.40 21.12 6.30
N ALA A 261 -8.39 22.33 5.80
CA ALA A 261 -8.74 23.51 6.54
C ALA A 261 -9.63 24.40 5.70
N GLY A 262 -10.72 24.88 6.26
CA GLY A 262 -11.68 25.76 5.59
C GLY A 262 -12.31 26.73 6.54
N MET A 263 -12.63 27.91 6.03
CA MET A 263 -13.41 28.93 6.72
C MET A 263 -14.42 29.50 5.74
N ALA A 264 -15.59 29.84 6.22
CA ALA A 264 -16.65 30.44 5.43
C ALA A 264 -17.34 31.58 6.21
N ASN A 265 -18.28 32.28 5.55
CA ASN A 265 -19.11 33.29 6.20
C ASN A 265 -19.87 32.67 7.38
N ASP A 266 -20.39 33.51 8.29
CA ASP A 266 -21.14 33.11 9.47
C ASP A 266 -20.33 32.27 10.48
N ASP A 267 -19.02 32.57 10.62
CA ASP A 267 -18.09 31.90 11.51
C ASP A 267 -18.00 30.37 11.31
N LEU A 268 -18.28 29.90 10.09
CA LEU A 268 -18.14 28.49 9.74
C LEU A 268 -16.66 28.12 9.60
N TYR A 269 -16.29 27.00 10.19
CA TYR A 269 -14.91 26.48 10.11
C TYR A 269 -14.87 24.97 9.95
N LEU A 270 -13.81 24.51 9.33
CA LEU A 270 -13.44 23.11 9.19
C LEU A 270 -11.95 22.96 9.41
N GLY A 271 -11.55 22.03 10.28
CA GLY A 271 -10.17 21.60 10.46
C GLY A 271 -10.13 20.10 10.61
N ARG A 272 -9.53 19.39 9.65
CA ARG A 272 -9.32 17.96 9.69
C ARG A 272 -7.84 17.64 9.59
N LEU A 273 -7.40 16.68 10.34
CA LEU A 273 -6.06 16.13 10.29
C LEU A 273 -6.15 14.61 10.28
N PHE A 274 -5.41 13.99 9.40
CA PHE A 274 -5.11 12.58 9.44
C PHE A 274 -3.60 12.39 9.26
N ALA A 275 -2.98 11.58 10.11
CA ALA A 275 -1.58 11.20 10.01
C ALA A 275 -1.45 9.72 10.31
N LEU A 276 -0.82 8.99 9.41
CA LEU A 276 -0.53 7.56 9.52
C LEU A 276 0.97 7.35 9.38
N ARG A 277 1.58 6.74 10.37
CA ARG A 277 2.95 6.24 10.32
C ARG A 277 2.94 4.73 10.33
N THR A 278 3.58 4.14 9.35
CA THR A 278 3.77 2.69 9.25
C THR A 278 5.24 2.32 9.32
N THR A 279 5.53 1.22 9.95
CA THR A 279 6.83 0.54 9.97
C THR A 279 6.60 -0.96 9.86
N ASP A 280 7.67 -1.76 9.73
CA ASP A 280 7.55 -3.22 9.68
C ASP A 280 6.85 -3.81 10.93
N HIS A 281 7.01 -3.17 12.09
CA HIS A 281 6.52 -3.68 13.37
C HIS A 281 5.46 -2.82 14.04
N SER A 282 5.26 -1.57 13.58
CA SER A 282 4.31 -0.66 14.21
C SER A 282 3.48 0.12 13.20
N GLN A 283 2.30 0.51 13.65
CA GLN A 283 1.38 1.37 12.93
C GLN A 283 0.77 2.34 13.92
N LEU A 284 0.96 3.63 13.69
CA LEU A 284 0.37 4.71 14.47
C LEU A 284 -0.48 5.56 13.54
N ALA A 285 -1.76 5.70 13.86
CA ALA A 285 -2.63 6.63 13.16
C ALA A 285 -3.24 7.62 14.16
N ILE A 286 -3.32 8.87 13.74
CA ILE A 286 -3.96 9.94 14.48
C ILE A 286 -4.91 10.65 13.55
N PHE A 287 -6.12 10.93 14.01
CA PHE A 287 -7.03 11.77 13.27
C PHE A 287 -7.70 12.82 14.16
N SER A 288 -8.10 13.92 13.57
CA SER A 288 -8.96 14.91 14.21
C SER A 288 -9.94 15.51 13.21
N ASN A 289 -11.12 15.90 13.71
CA ASN A 289 -12.13 16.64 12.97
C ASN A 289 -12.76 17.68 13.90
N PHE A 290 -12.52 18.94 13.60
CA PHE A 290 -13.08 20.09 14.30
C PHE A 290 -13.85 20.94 13.33
N ASN A 291 -15.16 20.98 13.43
CA ASN A 291 -15.98 21.78 12.54
C ASN A 291 -17.33 22.17 13.15
N ASN A 292 -17.95 23.20 12.60
CA ASN A 292 -19.32 23.60 12.87
C ASN A 292 -20.16 23.65 11.59
N MET A 293 -19.78 22.83 10.60
CA MET A 293 -20.39 22.78 9.26
C MET A 293 -21.31 21.56 9.08
N ASN A 294 -21.86 21.04 10.19
CA ASN A 294 -22.73 19.86 10.19
C ASN A 294 -22.04 18.57 9.73
N ASP A 295 -20.71 18.52 9.82
CA ASP A 295 -19.96 17.33 9.53
C ASP A 295 -19.73 16.51 10.80
N GLY A 296 -20.52 15.46 10.99
CA GLY A 296 -20.44 14.57 12.14
C GLY A 296 -19.18 13.69 12.17
N GLY A 297 -18.28 13.85 11.18
CA GLY A 297 -17.13 12.95 11.01
C GLY A 297 -17.56 11.50 10.71
N ALA A 298 -18.84 11.32 10.43
CA ALA A 298 -19.32 10.08 9.84
C ALA A 298 -18.91 10.06 8.37
N PRO A 299 -18.63 8.87 7.80
CA PRO A 299 -18.46 8.74 6.38
C PRO A 299 -19.73 9.23 5.76
N MET A 300 -19.55 10.15 4.89
CA MET A 300 -20.55 10.68 4.02
C MET A 300 -21.88 9.93 4.06
N GLN A 301 -22.85 10.48 4.74
CA GLN A 301 -24.22 10.16 4.44
C GLN A 301 -24.46 10.65 3.00
N GLY A 302 -24.20 9.74 2.05
CA GLY A 302 -24.42 9.96 0.64
C GLY A 302 -23.42 10.93 0.00
N SER A 303 -22.79 10.50 -1.08
CA SER A 303 -21.88 11.29 -1.91
C SER A 303 -22.53 12.51 -2.56
N ASP A 304 -23.85 12.64 -2.45
CA ASP A 304 -24.62 13.69 -3.05
C ASP A 304 -25.14 14.63 -1.97
N TRP A 305 -24.42 15.75 -1.83
CA TRP A 305 -24.97 16.87 -1.10
C TRP A 305 -26.20 17.36 -1.86
N THR A 306 -27.38 17.26 -1.25
CA THR A 306 -28.60 17.86 -1.76
C THR A 306 -29.13 18.84 -0.71
N PRO A 307 -29.69 19.99 -1.14
CA PRO A 307 -30.29 20.96 -0.20
C PRO A 307 -31.33 20.34 0.74
N GLU A 308 -31.99 19.27 0.30
CA GLU A 308 -33.02 18.58 1.08
C GLU A 308 -32.45 17.72 2.23
N LYS A 309 -31.15 17.43 2.19
CA LYS A 309 -30.41 16.70 3.24
C LYS A 309 -29.68 17.60 4.21
N LEU A 310 -29.89 18.91 4.15
CA LEU A 310 -29.35 19.81 5.17
C LEU A 310 -29.97 19.41 6.53
N PRO A 311 -29.16 19.15 7.56
CA PRO A 311 -29.70 18.92 8.90
C PRO A 311 -30.45 20.16 9.36
N MET A 312 -31.59 19.95 10.01
CA MET A 312 -32.42 21.03 10.59
C MET A 312 -31.76 21.69 11.79
N SER A 313 -30.51 21.35 12.08
CA SER A 313 -29.78 21.76 13.27
C SER A 313 -28.38 22.23 12.92
N ARG A 314 -27.78 23.03 13.79
CA ARG A 314 -26.38 23.40 13.72
C ARG A 314 -25.56 22.46 14.61
N LEU A 315 -24.79 21.58 13.97
CA LEU A 315 -23.95 20.60 14.64
C LEU A 315 -22.49 21.08 14.65
N THR A 316 -21.93 21.21 15.84
CA THR A 316 -20.50 21.40 16.05
C THR A 316 -19.88 20.06 16.46
N THR A 317 -18.89 19.61 15.72
CA THR A 317 -18.17 18.36 15.97
C THR A 317 -16.74 18.64 16.39
N LYS A 318 -16.30 17.99 17.47
CA LYS A 318 -14.90 17.95 17.89
C LYS A 318 -14.54 16.49 18.13
N LYS A 319 -13.75 15.92 17.23
CA LYS A 319 -13.37 14.52 17.27
C LYS A 319 -11.86 14.35 17.17
N VAL A 320 -11.30 13.49 18.00
CA VAL A 320 -9.89 13.11 17.99
C VAL A 320 -9.79 11.61 18.22
N GLY A 321 -8.92 10.94 17.50
CA GLY A 321 -8.67 9.52 17.71
C GLY A 321 -7.23 9.14 17.45
N VAL A 322 -6.81 8.08 18.14
CA VAL A 322 -5.47 7.49 18.04
C VAL A 322 -5.62 5.98 17.92
N ASN A 323 -4.95 5.39 16.95
CA ASN A 323 -4.81 3.95 16.80
C ASN A 323 -3.32 3.59 16.82
N LEU A 324 -2.93 2.67 17.69
CA LEU A 324 -1.56 2.18 17.83
C LEU A 324 -1.53 0.66 17.78
N ASN A 325 -0.85 0.13 16.78
CA ASN A 325 -0.57 -1.29 16.65
C ASN A 325 0.94 -1.51 16.72
N VAL A 326 1.40 -2.37 17.61
CA VAL A 326 2.80 -2.73 17.76
C VAL A 326 2.92 -4.25 17.84
N ASP A 327 3.76 -4.80 16.98
CA ASP A 327 4.16 -6.21 17.02
C ASP A 327 5.64 -6.29 17.39
N ASP A 328 5.99 -6.98 18.46
CA ASP A 328 7.40 -7.17 18.81
C ASP A 328 8.14 -7.94 17.71
N ARG A 329 9.37 -7.55 17.42
CA ARG A 329 10.22 -8.17 16.39
C ARG A 329 10.42 -9.68 16.58
N PHE A 330 10.33 -10.14 17.82
CA PHE A 330 10.49 -11.55 18.19
C PHE A 330 9.16 -12.25 18.49
N ASN A 331 8.02 -11.61 18.17
CA ASN A 331 6.67 -12.10 18.45
C ASN A 331 6.40 -12.44 19.93
N ARG A 332 7.06 -11.76 20.86
CA ARG A 332 6.87 -11.95 22.30
C ARG A 332 5.63 -11.23 22.82
N PHE A 333 5.27 -10.12 22.21
CA PHE A 333 4.04 -9.41 22.53
C PHE A 333 3.46 -8.72 21.30
N ARG A 334 2.16 -8.49 21.37
CA ARG A 334 1.38 -7.75 20.41
C ARG A 334 0.49 -6.76 21.13
N LEU A 335 0.59 -5.48 20.84
CA LEU A 335 -0.25 -4.42 21.38
C LEU A 335 -1.17 -3.90 20.28
N ARG A 336 -2.47 -3.87 20.57
CA ARG A 336 -3.50 -3.20 19.78
C ARG A 336 -4.20 -2.20 20.70
N SER A 337 -4.13 -0.93 20.35
CA SER A 337 -4.72 0.16 21.14
C SER A 337 -5.48 1.10 20.22
N ASN A 338 -6.72 1.35 20.55
CA ASN A 338 -7.58 2.29 19.86
C ASN A 338 -8.28 3.15 20.89
N ALA A 339 -8.24 4.45 20.69
CA ALA A 339 -8.97 5.42 21.52
C ALA A 339 -9.52 6.52 20.63
N ASP A 340 -10.81 6.84 20.77
CA ASP A 340 -11.40 8.01 20.15
C ASP A 340 -12.30 8.77 21.11
N LEU A 341 -12.21 10.07 21.01
CA LEU A 341 -12.96 11.04 21.77
C LEU A 341 -13.81 11.85 20.80
N THR A 342 -15.10 11.92 21.07
CA THR A 342 -16.04 12.70 20.26
C THR A 342 -16.90 13.58 21.15
N HIS A 343 -16.98 14.86 20.81
CA HIS A 343 -17.88 15.82 21.41
C HIS A 343 -18.76 16.41 20.31
N TYR A 344 -20.06 16.30 20.50
CA TYR A 344 -21.08 16.93 19.67
C TYR A 344 -21.83 17.99 20.46
N ASP A 345 -21.95 19.16 19.85
CA ASP A 345 -22.81 20.25 20.34
C ASP A 345 -23.82 20.55 19.23
N ASN A 346 -25.08 20.24 19.49
CA ASN A 346 -26.18 20.35 18.52
C ASN A 346 -27.20 21.38 19.00
N HIS A 347 -27.49 22.33 18.11
CA HIS A 347 -28.51 23.34 18.36
C HIS A 347 -29.60 23.20 17.29
N GLU A 348 -30.79 22.81 17.73
CA GLU A 348 -31.99 22.70 16.90
C GLU A 348 -32.93 23.87 17.17
N GLU A 349 -33.39 24.53 16.12
CA GLU A 349 -34.42 25.55 16.18
C GLU A 349 -35.50 25.21 15.15
N THR A 350 -36.72 25.02 15.60
CA THR A 350 -37.87 24.72 14.77
C THR A 350 -38.94 25.77 14.95
N ASN A 351 -39.25 26.48 13.87
CA ASN A 351 -40.35 27.43 13.80
C ASN A 351 -41.46 26.84 12.96
N ALA A 352 -42.64 26.57 13.53
CA ALA A 352 -43.81 26.10 12.82
C ALA A 352 -44.94 27.12 12.84
N TYR A 353 -45.52 27.36 11.69
CA TYR A 353 -46.68 28.18 11.51
C TYR A 353 -47.84 27.34 11.05
N ARG A 354 -48.97 27.40 11.77
CA ARG A 354 -50.19 26.67 11.41
C ARG A 354 -51.34 27.68 11.26
N THR A 355 -52.07 27.56 10.17
CA THR A 355 -53.32 28.24 9.99
C THR A 355 -54.44 27.19 10.02
N ASN A 356 -55.37 27.34 10.95
CA ASN A 356 -56.55 26.49 11.04
C ASN A 356 -57.72 27.29 10.43
N PHE A 357 -58.28 26.77 9.34
CA PHE A 357 -59.44 27.36 8.67
C PHE A 357 -60.71 26.84 9.35
N LEU A 358 -61.38 27.70 10.11
CA LEU A 358 -62.57 27.40 10.82
C LEU A 358 -63.76 28.21 10.23
N SER A 359 -64.98 27.67 10.31
CA SER A 359 -66.19 28.37 9.88
C SER A 359 -66.49 29.65 10.67
N SER A 360 -65.89 29.77 11.87
CA SER A 360 -65.98 30.96 12.75
C SER A 360 -64.88 32.01 12.49
N GLY A 361 -63.96 31.76 11.55
CA GLY A 361 -62.79 32.58 11.23
C GLY A 361 -61.49 31.82 11.44
N ASP A 362 -60.46 32.18 10.66
CA ASP A 362 -59.17 31.51 10.68
C ASP A 362 -58.40 31.81 11.99
N THR A 363 -57.75 30.76 12.51
CA THR A 363 -56.84 30.92 13.65
C THR A 363 -55.39 30.64 13.22
N TYR A 364 -54.46 31.45 13.75
CA TYR A 364 -53.06 31.37 13.45
C TYR A 364 -52.28 30.92 14.68
N GLU A 365 -51.51 29.86 14.54
CA GLU A 365 -50.68 29.35 15.59
C GLU A 365 -49.20 29.45 15.16
N ARG A 366 -48.36 29.97 16.02
CA ARG A 366 -46.90 29.94 15.86
C ARG A 366 -46.31 29.14 16.99
N SER A 367 -45.58 28.11 16.66
CA SER A 367 -44.80 27.30 17.58
C SER A 367 -43.31 27.52 17.32
N MET A 368 -42.55 27.80 18.38
CA MET A 368 -41.09 27.90 18.32
C MET A 368 -40.52 26.92 19.34
N ASN A 369 -39.71 25.99 18.87
CA ASN A 369 -38.99 25.05 19.72
C ASN A 369 -37.49 25.24 19.52
N GLU A 370 -36.76 25.38 20.63
CA GLU A 370 -35.31 25.43 20.66
C GLU A 370 -34.81 24.27 21.54
N ALA A 371 -33.89 23.48 21.05
CA ALA A 371 -33.30 22.37 21.75
C ALA A 371 -31.76 22.38 21.59
N LYS A 372 -31.06 22.20 22.69
CA LYS A 372 -29.61 22.13 22.73
C LYS A 372 -29.17 20.81 23.33
N TYR A 373 -28.35 20.08 22.61
CA TYR A 373 -27.84 18.79 23.03
C TYR A 373 -26.31 18.82 23.01
N CYS A 374 -25.70 18.43 24.13
CA CYS A 374 -24.27 18.26 24.23
C CYS A 374 -23.97 16.79 24.56
N ASN A 375 -23.28 16.12 23.70
CA ASN A 375 -22.94 14.72 23.84
C ASN A 375 -21.43 14.52 23.82
N PHE A 376 -20.96 13.63 24.68
CA PHE A 376 -19.57 13.28 24.83
C PHE A 376 -19.41 11.77 24.80
N TYR A 377 -18.56 11.26 23.90
CA TYR A 377 -18.31 9.84 23.73
C TYR A 377 -16.80 9.58 23.83
N LEU A 378 -16.43 8.62 24.64
CA LEU A 378 -15.09 8.08 24.73
C LEU A 378 -15.14 6.58 24.44
N ASN A 379 -14.52 6.17 23.35
CA ASN A 379 -14.33 4.77 23.02
C ASN A 379 -12.86 4.40 23.22
N MET A 380 -12.62 3.34 23.96
CA MET A 380 -11.27 2.80 24.16
C MET A 380 -11.32 1.29 24.02
N ASN A 381 -10.42 0.75 23.20
CA ASN A 381 -10.23 -0.69 23.04
C ASN A 381 -8.73 -0.98 23.04
N ASN A 382 -8.26 -1.71 24.05
CA ASN A 382 -6.87 -2.04 24.22
C ASN A 382 -6.72 -3.54 24.41
N MET A 383 -5.82 -4.16 23.66
CA MET A 383 -5.50 -5.55 23.76
C MET A 383 -3.98 -5.74 23.76
N LEU A 384 -3.49 -6.46 24.77
CA LEU A 384 -2.12 -6.91 24.86
C LEU A 384 -2.12 -8.44 24.84
N THR A 385 -1.41 -9.01 23.89
CA THR A 385 -1.17 -10.45 23.78
C THR A 385 0.30 -10.71 24.05
N LEU A 386 0.62 -11.64 24.95
CA LEU A 386 1.98 -12.04 25.35
C LEU A 386 2.32 -13.41 24.78
#